data_6430851e7d56d19280b55fe3a429cbd8
#
_entry.id   6430851e7d56d19280b55fe3a429cbd8
#
_cell.length_a   1.000
_cell.length_b   1.000
_cell.length_c   1.000
_cell.angle_alpha   90.00
_cell.angle_beta   90.00
_cell.angle_gamma   90.00
#
_symmetry.space_group_name_H-M   'P 1'
#
loop_
_entity.id
_entity.type
_entity.pdbx_description
1 polymer ?
#
loop_
_entity_poly.entity_id
_entity_poly.type
_entity_poly.pdbx_seq_one_letter_code
_entity_poly.pdbx_strand_id
1 'polypeptide(L)'
;MLIFAWLLTFSAPGAGLEAVSSAELCGDCHRAIHETWKASRHAHAMDSRLFQDVLHWTEADLGAAARRTCLGCHAPLALEIGDLTLQKKVSWEGVTCDYCHSVREVFMAAPNPKAKLKFDRMKTGPWKEADPGKHGAIFSDVHTSSQICAPCHEYRNALGFPVLTTFSEWKASRYAKEGRPCQSCHMPRVEHGGAARLVGATLLGAERHRQCEFCHAASAAGDVVEQRARRSSAAKSNLRDMVNLHEMKGSHSIEQLTSAIKAQLEAAREGNKLKVTVAVANVAAGHYVPTGSPLRQLVLEIRADTGGGKHFREERVYRRTVVDQQAKPVEREHIAFVKGVTAISDTRLAPDEKRSETFLFDVPPGDQTEIKAIFWYYYSPLATTESQKRVTFLTLSRLVQ
;
A
#
# COMPACT_ATOMS: atom_id res chain seq x y z
N MET A 1 -39.09 49.81 -33.36
CA MET A 1 -38.87 49.03 -32.12
C MET A 1 -38.48 47.60 -32.52
N LEU A 2 -37.22 47.31 -32.65
CA LEU A 2 -36.69 45.98 -32.99
C LEU A 2 -36.23 45.31 -31.71
N ILE A 3 -36.90 44.23 -31.32
CA ILE A 3 -36.56 43.39 -30.15
C ILE A 3 -35.52 42.39 -30.59
N PHE A 4 -34.28 42.55 -30.11
CA PHE A 4 -33.19 41.56 -30.25
C PHE A 4 -33.39 40.48 -29.18
N ALA A 5 -33.83 39.29 -29.61
CA ALA A 5 -33.84 38.11 -28.76
C ALA A 5 -32.41 37.53 -28.66
N TRP A 6 -31.80 37.59 -27.50
CA TRP A 6 -30.57 36.87 -27.19
C TRP A 6 -30.87 35.39 -26.95
N LEU A 7 -30.52 34.57 -27.90
CA LEU A 7 -30.46 33.12 -27.72
C LEU A 7 -29.22 32.76 -26.86
N LEU A 8 -29.45 32.50 -25.59
CA LEU A 8 -28.49 31.86 -24.72
C LEU A 8 -28.34 30.40 -25.17
N THR A 9 -27.28 30.10 -25.89
CA THR A 9 -26.86 28.72 -26.15
C THR A 9 -26.30 28.15 -24.87
N PHE A 10 -27.10 27.35 -24.18
CA PHE A 10 -26.62 26.46 -23.14
C PHE A 10 -25.71 25.40 -23.79
N SER A 11 -24.40 25.53 -23.62
CA SER A 11 -23.46 24.45 -23.91
C SER A 11 -23.75 23.34 -22.93
N ALA A 12 -24.19 22.21 -23.41
CA ALA A 12 -24.35 21.00 -22.61
C ALA A 12 -22.99 20.57 -22.04
N PRO A 13 -22.85 20.36 -20.72
CA PRO A 13 -21.67 19.74 -20.17
C PRO A 13 -21.79 18.24 -20.40
N GLY A 14 -20.80 17.61 -21.03
CA GLY A 14 -20.70 16.21 -20.82
C GLY A 14 -20.53 15.26 -21.98
N ALA A 15 -19.47 15.44 -22.76
CA ALA A 15 -19.00 14.38 -23.66
C ALA A 15 -17.86 13.52 -23.04
N GLY A 16 -17.60 13.64 -21.72
CA GLY A 16 -16.46 12.98 -21.06
C GLY A 16 -16.80 11.86 -20.08
N LEU A 17 -18.05 11.65 -19.74
CA LEU A 17 -18.46 10.78 -18.62
C LEU A 17 -18.68 9.29 -18.99
N GLU A 18 -18.72 8.93 -20.27
CA GLU A 18 -18.91 7.54 -20.71
C GLU A 18 -17.61 6.74 -20.84
N ALA A 19 -16.46 7.33 -20.57
CA ALA A 19 -15.16 6.74 -20.86
C ALA A 19 -14.54 5.96 -19.69
N VAL A 20 -15.09 6.05 -18.47
CA VAL A 20 -14.56 5.36 -17.27
C VAL A 20 -15.17 3.98 -17.13
N SER A 21 -14.32 2.97 -17.00
CA SER A 21 -14.72 1.56 -16.86
C SER A 21 -14.57 1.08 -15.43
N SER A 22 -15.52 0.24 -14.97
CA SER A 22 -15.38 -0.46 -13.68
C SER A 22 -14.30 -1.54 -13.74
N ALA A 23 -13.72 -1.87 -12.61
CA ALA A 23 -12.78 -2.97 -12.50
C ALA A 23 -13.42 -4.33 -12.84
N GLU A 24 -14.72 -4.49 -12.55
CA GLU A 24 -15.47 -5.70 -12.90
C GLU A 24 -15.51 -5.92 -14.41
N LEU A 25 -15.75 -4.88 -15.20
CA LEU A 25 -15.73 -4.96 -16.66
C LEU A 25 -14.36 -5.42 -17.17
N CYS A 26 -13.26 -4.94 -16.57
CA CYS A 26 -11.92 -5.41 -16.88
C CYS A 26 -11.75 -6.89 -16.50
N GLY A 27 -12.31 -7.28 -15.35
CA GLY A 27 -12.30 -8.64 -14.81
C GLY A 27 -12.96 -9.68 -15.69
N ASP A 28 -13.93 -9.32 -16.53
CA ASP A 28 -14.58 -10.24 -17.46
C ASP A 28 -13.57 -10.92 -18.42
N CYS A 29 -12.48 -10.21 -18.74
CA CYS A 29 -11.43 -10.70 -19.61
C CYS A 29 -10.11 -10.96 -18.87
N HIS A 30 -9.73 -10.10 -17.90
CA HIS A 30 -8.48 -10.17 -17.15
C HIS A 30 -8.67 -10.79 -15.76
N ARG A 31 -9.28 -11.97 -15.71
CA ARG A 31 -9.74 -12.62 -14.45
C ARG A 31 -8.65 -12.78 -13.41
N ALA A 32 -7.53 -13.40 -13.77
CA ALA A 32 -6.45 -13.67 -12.83
C ALA A 32 -5.86 -12.37 -12.24
N ILE A 33 -5.69 -11.34 -13.05
CA ILE A 33 -5.21 -10.03 -12.62
C ILE A 33 -6.25 -9.35 -11.74
N HIS A 34 -7.53 -9.39 -12.15
CA HIS A 34 -8.64 -8.81 -11.38
C HIS A 34 -8.76 -9.44 -9.99
N GLU A 35 -8.67 -10.76 -9.86
CA GLU A 35 -8.74 -11.44 -8.56
C GLU A 35 -7.58 -11.04 -7.65
N THR A 36 -6.35 -10.90 -8.18
CA THR A 36 -5.22 -10.43 -7.38
C THR A 36 -5.38 -8.96 -6.97
N TRP A 37 -5.91 -8.10 -7.86
CA TRP A 37 -6.23 -6.73 -7.53
C TRP A 37 -7.36 -6.64 -6.48
N LYS A 38 -8.41 -7.42 -6.63
CA LYS A 38 -9.56 -7.46 -5.72
C LYS A 38 -9.16 -7.80 -4.28
N ALA A 39 -8.11 -8.59 -4.09
CA ALA A 39 -7.54 -8.88 -2.76
C ALA A 39 -6.64 -7.75 -2.22
N SER A 40 -6.33 -6.73 -3.01
CA SER A 40 -5.39 -5.68 -2.65
C SER A 40 -6.00 -4.59 -1.78
N ARG A 41 -5.14 -3.85 -1.07
CA ARG A 41 -5.56 -2.63 -0.36
C ARG A 41 -5.93 -1.48 -1.30
N HIS A 42 -5.53 -1.54 -2.56
CA HIS A 42 -5.98 -0.59 -3.57
C HIS A 42 -7.47 -0.77 -3.90
N ALA A 43 -7.93 -2.01 -4.08
CA ALA A 43 -9.35 -2.29 -4.25
C ALA A 43 -10.17 -1.91 -3.00
N HIS A 44 -9.60 -2.13 -1.82
CA HIS A 44 -10.22 -1.84 -0.52
C HIS A 44 -9.88 -0.45 0.05
N ALA A 45 -9.44 0.49 -0.78
CA ALA A 45 -9.05 1.81 -0.31
C ALA A 45 -10.25 2.62 0.23
N MET A 46 -11.46 2.36 -0.28
CA MET A 46 -12.68 3.04 0.12
C MET A 46 -13.51 2.29 1.15
N ASP A 47 -13.52 0.97 1.15
CA ASP A 47 -14.38 0.16 2.04
C ASP A 47 -13.75 -0.11 3.41
N SER A 48 -12.52 0.30 3.63
CA SER A 48 -11.86 0.23 4.94
C SER A 48 -12.61 1.09 5.96
N ARG A 49 -13.13 0.46 7.03
CA ARG A 49 -13.82 1.18 8.10
C ARG A 49 -12.95 2.28 8.71
N LEU A 50 -11.67 2.00 8.95
CA LEU A 50 -10.73 3.01 9.44
C LEU A 50 -10.68 4.23 8.52
N PHE A 51 -10.63 4.00 7.20
CA PHE A 51 -10.60 5.11 6.24
C PHE A 51 -11.92 5.89 6.24
N GLN A 52 -13.07 5.21 6.33
CA GLN A 52 -14.38 5.89 6.40
C GLN A 52 -14.50 6.75 7.66
N ASP A 53 -14.05 6.23 8.80
CA ASP A 53 -14.01 7.00 10.06
C ASP A 53 -13.10 8.24 9.94
N VAL A 54 -11.90 8.07 9.37
CA VAL A 54 -10.95 9.18 9.11
C VAL A 54 -11.53 10.21 8.14
N LEU A 55 -12.22 9.76 7.08
CA LEU A 55 -12.87 10.64 6.12
C LEU A 55 -13.99 11.47 6.78
N HIS A 56 -14.83 10.82 7.59
CA HIS A 56 -15.87 11.49 8.37
C HIS A 56 -15.29 12.55 9.31
N TRP A 57 -14.25 12.22 10.08
CA TRP A 57 -13.59 13.20 10.96
C TRP A 57 -12.90 14.32 10.18
N THR A 58 -12.38 14.03 9.00
CA THR A 58 -11.80 15.05 8.12
C THR A 58 -12.85 16.09 7.74
N GLU A 59 -14.05 15.66 7.41
CA GLU A 59 -15.15 16.56 7.07
C GLU A 59 -15.64 17.35 8.29
N ALA A 60 -15.77 16.68 9.43
CA ALA A 60 -16.21 17.31 10.67
C ALA A 60 -15.21 18.37 11.18
N ASP A 61 -13.91 18.07 11.16
CA ASP A 61 -12.87 18.93 11.73
C ASP A 61 -12.36 20.00 10.75
N LEU A 62 -12.43 19.75 9.44
CA LEU A 62 -11.74 20.56 8.41
C LEU A 62 -12.68 21.03 7.28
N GLY A 63 -13.93 20.60 7.31
CA GLY A 63 -14.95 20.92 6.30
C GLY A 63 -14.91 20.02 5.07
N ALA A 64 -16.01 20.03 4.30
CA ALA A 64 -16.21 19.12 3.16
C ALA A 64 -15.14 19.25 2.06
N ALA A 65 -14.53 20.42 1.88
CA ALA A 65 -13.46 20.63 0.90
C ALA A 65 -12.22 19.77 1.17
N ALA A 66 -11.92 19.44 2.43
CA ALA A 66 -10.78 18.62 2.80
C ALA A 66 -10.91 17.16 2.33
N ARG A 67 -12.13 16.67 2.09
CA ARG A 67 -12.44 15.36 1.50
C ARG A 67 -11.67 15.10 0.20
N ARG A 68 -11.54 16.13 -0.66
CA ARG A 68 -10.81 16.02 -1.94
C ARG A 68 -9.38 15.51 -1.76
N THR A 69 -8.70 15.91 -0.69
CA THR A 69 -7.34 15.46 -0.38
C THR A 69 -7.29 13.94 -0.17
N CYS A 70 -8.25 13.40 0.57
CA CYS A 70 -8.33 11.96 0.82
C CYS A 70 -8.70 11.18 -0.45
N LEU A 71 -9.73 11.64 -1.18
CA LEU A 71 -10.21 10.99 -2.39
C LEU A 71 -9.17 10.98 -3.52
N GLY A 72 -8.25 11.94 -3.55
CA GLY A 72 -7.17 11.98 -4.55
C GLY A 72 -6.31 10.72 -4.60
N CYS A 73 -6.19 10.01 -3.47
CA CYS A 73 -5.45 8.76 -3.38
C CYS A 73 -6.37 7.54 -3.18
N HIS A 74 -7.47 7.68 -2.45
CA HIS A 74 -8.33 6.56 -2.07
C HIS A 74 -9.46 6.28 -3.06
N ALA A 75 -9.94 7.29 -3.79
CA ALA A 75 -10.93 7.16 -4.85
C ALA A 75 -10.62 8.13 -6.01
N PRO A 76 -9.47 7.97 -6.67
CA PRO A 76 -9.02 8.96 -7.65
C PRO A 76 -9.99 9.11 -8.83
N LEU A 77 -10.70 8.05 -9.23
CA LEU A 77 -11.74 8.16 -10.27
C LEU A 77 -12.89 9.05 -9.83
N ALA A 78 -13.27 9.06 -8.55
CA ALA A 78 -14.33 9.95 -8.05
C ALA A 78 -14.00 11.43 -8.31
N LEU A 79 -12.72 11.83 -8.15
CA LEU A 79 -12.29 13.18 -8.49
C LEU A 79 -12.36 13.46 -9.99
N GLU A 80 -11.89 12.53 -10.81
CA GLU A 80 -11.83 12.68 -12.27
C GLU A 80 -13.21 12.81 -12.90
N ILE A 81 -14.20 12.08 -12.37
CA ILE A 81 -15.59 12.15 -12.86
C ILE A 81 -16.47 13.17 -12.10
N GLY A 82 -15.89 13.90 -11.13
CA GLY A 82 -16.59 14.92 -10.35
C GLY A 82 -17.59 14.38 -9.31
N ASP A 83 -17.54 13.08 -9.00
CA ASP A 83 -18.44 12.43 -8.03
C ASP A 83 -17.94 12.52 -6.60
N LEU A 84 -17.82 13.73 -6.09
CA LEU A 84 -17.32 13.99 -4.72
C LEU A 84 -18.26 13.48 -3.62
N THR A 85 -19.52 13.25 -3.94
CA THR A 85 -20.54 12.72 -3.04
C THR A 85 -20.63 11.20 -3.06
N LEU A 86 -19.80 10.53 -3.89
CA LEU A 86 -19.67 9.08 -4.00
C LEU A 86 -21.00 8.38 -4.32
N GLN A 87 -21.74 8.92 -5.28
CA GLN A 87 -23.03 8.36 -5.72
C GLN A 87 -22.87 7.23 -6.74
N LYS A 88 -21.71 7.17 -7.42
CA LYS A 88 -21.46 6.19 -8.48
C LYS A 88 -20.72 4.97 -7.91
N LYS A 89 -21.10 3.76 -8.37
CA LYS A 89 -20.47 2.50 -7.93
C LYS A 89 -18.94 2.52 -8.15
N VAL A 90 -18.47 3.03 -9.29
CA VAL A 90 -17.04 3.11 -9.63
C VAL A 90 -16.24 3.97 -8.65
N SER A 91 -16.88 4.94 -7.99
CA SER A 91 -16.23 5.78 -6.96
C SER A 91 -15.86 5.01 -5.70
N TRP A 92 -16.45 3.84 -5.48
CA TRP A 92 -16.18 2.96 -4.34
C TRP A 92 -15.17 1.86 -4.62
N GLU A 93 -14.73 1.72 -5.88
CA GLU A 93 -13.78 0.68 -6.27
C GLU A 93 -12.34 0.96 -5.84
N GLY A 94 -12.08 2.06 -5.12
CA GLY A 94 -10.74 2.42 -4.66
C GLY A 94 -9.83 2.87 -5.80
N VAL A 95 -8.60 2.34 -5.82
CA VAL A 95 -7.63 2.60 -6.91
C VAL A 95 -7.78 1.50 -7.95
N THR A 96 -8.47 1.81 -9.06
CA THR A 96 -8.97 0.82 -10.02
C THR A 96 -8.01 0.55 -11.17
N CYS A 97 -8.33 -0.49 -11.95
CA CYS A 97 -7.65 -0.81 -13.20
C CYS A 97 -7.65 0.39 -14.15
N ASP A 98 -8.82 1.02 -14.33
CA ASP A 98 -8.99 2.11 -15.29
C ASP A 98 -8.23 3.37 -14.90
N TYR A 99 -8.08 3.66 -13.59
CA TYR A 99 -7.23 4.75 -13.15
C TYR A 99 -5.78 4.54 -13.61
N CYS A 100 -5.16 3.43 -13.21
CA CYS A 100 -3.75 3.16 -13.51
C CYS A 100 -3.50 3.05 -15.01
N HIS A 101 -4.37 2.31 -15.73
CA HIS A 101 -4.21 2.07 -17.17
C HIS A 101 -4.69 3.23 -18.06
N SER A 102 -5.15 4.33 -17.48
CA SER A 102 -5.45 5.61 -18.16
C SER A 102 -4.35 6.67 -17.94
N VAL A 103 -3.33 6.38 -17.11
CA VAL A 103 -2.18 7.28 -16.92
C VAL A 103 -1.33 7.35 -18.18
N ARG A 104 -1.21 8.53 -18.76
CA ARG A 104 -0.36 8.80 -19.95
C ARG A 104 1.02 9.26 -19.57
N GLU A 105 1.12 10.04 -18.50
CA GLU A 105 2.33 10.68 -18.04
C GLU A 105 2.24 10.97 -16.54
N VAL A 106 3.35 11.04 -15.85
CA VAL A 106 3.43 11.53 -14.47
C VAL A 106 4.37 12.73 -14.42
N PHE A 107 3.84 13.87 -14.05
CA PHE A 107 4.61 15.07 -13.79
C PHE A 107 5.17 15.02 -12.38
N MET A 108 6.50 14.92 -12.28
CA MET A 108 7.23 14.84 -11.00
C MET A 108 7.54 16.22 -10.40
N ALA A 109 6.84 17.26 -10.83
CA ALA A 109 7.07 18.63 -10.40
C ALA A 109 6.53 18.89 -8.99
N ALA A 110 7.19 19.82 -8.27
CA ALA A 110 6.73 20.31 -6.98
C ALA A 110 5.38 21.05 -7.09
N PRO A 111 4.55 21.08 -6.01
CA PRO A 111 4.86 20.49 -4.72
C PRO A 111 4.57 18.98 -4.66
N ASN A 112 3.73 18.43 -5.54
CA ASN A 112 3.31 17.03 -5.56
C ASN A 112 3.33 16.45 -6.97
N PRO A 113 3.74 15.19 -7.13
CA PRO A 113 3.58 14.47 -8.39
C PRO A 113 2.11 14.40 -8.83
N LYS A 114 1.88 14.48 -10.15
CA LYS A 114 0.53 14.45 -10.71
C LYS A 114 0.48 13.51 -11.91
N ALA A 115 -0.52 12.63 -11.92
CA ALA A 115 -0.84 11.83 -13.10
C ALA A 115 -1.62 12.65 -14.13
N LYS A 116 -1.24 12.54 -15.39
CA LYS A 116 -2.04 12.97 -16.54
C LYS A 116 -2.84 11.79 -17.04
N LEU A 117 -4.14 11.88 -16.94
CA LEU A 117 -5.06 10.82 -17.26
C LEU A 117 -5.75 11.07 -18.61
N LYS A 118 -6.05 10.01 -19.32
CA LYS A 118 -6.93 10.04 -20.48
C LYS A 118 -7.80 8.79 -20.50
N PHE A 119 -9.07 8.95 -20.16
CA PHE A 119 -10.05 7.88 -20.17
C PHE A 119 -10.60 7.72 -21.59
N ASP A 120 -10.16 6.68 -22.25
CA ASP A 120 -10.62 6.29 -23.58
C ASP A 120 -10.44 4.76 -23.77
N ARG A 121 -10.70 4.27 -24.97
CA ARG A 121 -10.52 2.85 -25.31
C ARG A 121 -9.04 2.43 -25.42
N MET A 122 -8.10 3.36 -25.36
CA MET A 122 -6.66 3.06 -25.40
C MET A 122 -6.14 2.94 -23.99
N LYS A 123 -5.74 1.75 -23.55
CA LYS A 123 -5.16 1.51 -22.21
C LYS A 123 -3.65 1.48 -22.27
N THR A 124 -3.01 2.11 -21.30
CA THR A 124 -1.55 2.11 -21.15
C THR A 124 -1.08 0.89 -20.39
N GLY A 125 0.11 0.40 -20.71
CA GLY A 125 0.67 -0.77 -20.04
C GLY A 125 2.14 -0.98 -20.34
N PRO A 126 2.77 -2.00 -19.73
CA PRO A 126 4.21 -2.24 -19.83
C PRO A 126 4.64 -3.01 -21.09
N TRP A 127 3.72 -3.40 -21.96
CA TRP A 127 4.02 -4.26 -23.10
C TRP A 127 4.01 -3.49 -24.42
N LYS A 128 5.11 -3.59 -25.19
CA LYS A 128 5.31 -2.81 -26.42
C LYS A 128 4.43 -3.23 -27.60
N GLU A 129 4.04 -4.49 -27.65
CA GLU A 129 3.31 -5.08 -28.79
C GLU A 129 2.02 -5.76 -28.34
N ALA A 130 1.28 -5.09 -27.44
CA ALA A 130 0.01 -5.63 -26.97
C ALA A 130 -1.12 -5.36 -27.98
N ASP A 131 -1.85 -6.41 -28.35
CA ASP A 131 -3.07 -6.31 -29.14
C ASP A 131 -4.22 -7.06 -28.45
N PRO A 132 -4.93 -6.40 -27.55
CA PRO A 132 -5.96 -7.05 -26.73
C PRO A 132 -7.28 -7.32 -27.47
N GLY A 133 -7.48 -6.79 -28.68
CA GLY A 133 -8.63 -7.04 -29.53
C GLY A 133 -9.97 -6.41 -29.09
N LYS A 134 -10.14 -6.06 -27.82
CA LYS A 134 -11.36 -5.42 -27.27
C LYS A 134 -11.19 -3.94 -26.99
N HIS A 135 -9.98 -3.51 -26.68
CA HIS A 135 -9.56 -2.13 -26.51
C HIS A 135 -8.20 -1.95 -27.19
N GLY A 136 -7.74 -0.73 -27.39
CA GLY A 136 -6.38 -0.48 -27.85
C GLY A 136 -5.38 -0.54 -26.71
N ALA A 137 -4.10 -0.71 -27.03
CA ALA A 137 -3.02 -0.70 -26.05
C ALA A 137 -1.94 0.31 -26.46
N ILE A 138 -1.37 0.99 -25.47
CA ILE A 138 -0.23 1.89 -25.64
C ILE A 138 0.85 1.45 -24.66
N PHE A 139 2.05 1.19 -25.16
CA PHE A 139 3.20 1.02 -24.30
C PHE A 139 3.49 2.31 -23.52
N SER A 140 3.78 2.17 -22.24
CA SER A 140 4.09 3.29 -21.37
C SER A 140 5.24 2.94 -20.40
N ASP A 141 6.33 3.69 -20.48
CA ASP A 141 7.46 3.58 -19.56
C ASP A 141 7.06 3.88 -18.11
N VAL A 142 6.02 4.68 -17.91
CA VAL A 142 5.48 4.98 -16.58
C VAL A 142 5.06 3.68 -15.86
N HIS A 143 4.51 2.69 -16.57
CA HIS A 143 4.09 1.41 -16.01
C HIS A 143 5.26 0.47 -15.64
N THR A 144 6.45 0.74 -16.14
CA THR A 144 7.67 -0.01 -15.80
C THR A 144 8.53 0.71 -14.76
N SER A 145 8.13 1.92 -14.35
CA SER A 145 8.86 2.76 -13.41
C SER A 145 8.06 3.01 -12.13
N SER A 146 8.76 3.37 -11.05
CA SER A 146 8.13 3.75 -9.78
C SER A 146 7.34 5.06 -9.87
N GLN A 147 7.46 5.81 -10.96
CA GLN A 147 6.77 7.10 -11.11
C GLN A 147 5.26 6.98 -11.06
N ILE A 148 4.69 5.85 -11.54
CA ILE A 148 3.24 5.60 -11.49
C ILE A 148 2.69 5.59 -10.05
N CYS A 149 3.54 5.27 -9.07
CA CYS A 149 3.14 5.21 -7.66
C CYS A 149 3.23 6.58 -6.98
N ALA A 150 4.05 7.48 -7.52
CA ALA A 150 4.38 8.76 -6.88
C ALA A 150 3.17 9.67 -6.63
N PRO A 151 2.15 9.79 -7.50
CA PRO A 151 1.01 10.68 -7.26
C PRO A 151 0.27 10.43 -5.94
N CYS A 152 0.32 9.20 -5.41
CA CYS A 152 -0.32 8.82 -4.16
C CYS A 152 0.68 8.49 -3.03
N HIS A 153 1.92 8.12 -3.36
CA HIS A 153 2.93 7.71 -2.37
C HIS A 153 4.01 8.77 -2.11
N GLU A 154 3.83 9.99 -2.64
CA GLU A 154 4.58 11.20 -2.32
C GLU A 154 3.58 12.34 -2.15
N TYR A 155 3.55 12.98 -0.98
CA TYR A 155 2.60 14.07 -0.74
C TYR A 155 3.15 15.10 0.23
N ARG A 156 3.09 16.37 -0.19
CA ARG A 156 3.30 17.55 0.67
C ARG A 156 1.96 18.26 0.85
N ASN A 157 1.68 18.62 2.08
CA ASN A 157 0.47 19.40 2.37
C ASN A 157 0.62 20.88 1.94
N ALA A 158 -0.44 21.65 2.11
CA ALA A 158 -0.46 23.07 1.76
C ALA A 158 0.54 23.93 2.56
N LEU A 159 1.01 23.42 3.71
CA LEU A 159 2.04 24.07 4.54
C LEU A 159 3.47 23.68 4.11
N GLY A 160 3.63 22.89 3.06
CA GLY A 160 4.91 22.43 2.52
C GLY A 160 5.53 21.23 3.26
N PHE A 161 4.87 20.71 4.29
CA PHE A 161 5.36 19.56 5.04
C PHE A 161 5.24 18.27 4.22
N PRO A 162 6.32 17.45 4.09
CA PRO A 162 6.29 16.18 3.40
C PRO A 162 5.61 15.11 4.27
N VAL A 163 4.30 14.94 4.08
CA VAL A 163 3.47 14.00 4.85
C VAL A 163 3.76 12.56 4.45
N LEU A 164 3.72 12.27 3.14
CA LEU A 164 4.08 10.98 2.57
C LEU A 164 5.39 11.11 1.82
N THR A 165 6.33 10.22 2.10
CA THR A 165 7.71 10.27 1.58
C THR A 165 8.19 8.93 1.02
N THR A 166 7.27 7.97 0.83
CA THR A 166 7.64 6.60 0.40
C THR A 166 8.39 6.58 -0.93
N PHE A 167 7.95 7.42 -1.90
CA PHE A 167 8.63 7.50 -3.19
C PHE A 167 10.02 8.13 -3.08
N SER A 168 10.14 9.25 -2.36
CA SER A 168 11.44 9.92 -2.17
C SER A 168 12.40 9.09 -1.32
N GLU A 169 11.92 8.36 -0.32
CA GLU A 169 12.70 7.40 0.46
C GLU A 169 13.28 6.30 -0.45
N TRP A 170 12.43 5.68 -1.29
CA TRP A 170 12.87 4.71 -2.29
C TRP A 170 13.86 5.31 -3.27
N LYS A 171 13.60 6.50 -3.80
CA LYS A 171 14.47 7.18 -4.77
C LYS A 171 15.88 7.41 -4.22
N ALA A 172 16.00 7.65 -2.92
CA ALA A 172 17.28 7.81 -2.23
C ALA A 172 18.01 6.49 -1.95
N SER A 173 17.31 5.35 -2.01
CA SER A 173 17.85 4.04 -1.65
C SER A 173 18.73 3.42 -2.74
N ARG A 174 19.46 2.34 -2.38
CA ARG A 174 20.21 1.54 -3.35
C ARG A 174 19.30 0.89 -4.40
N TYR A 175 18.06 0.56 -4.05
CA TYR A 175 17.13 -0.11 -4.97
C TYR A 175 16.80 0.75 -6.20
N ALA A 176 16.65 2.07 -6.03
CA ALA A 176 16.49 2.98 -7.16
C ALA A 176 17.75 3.03 -8.03
N LYS A 177 18.95 3.04 -7.42
CA LYS A 177 20.24 3.03 -8.12
C LYS A 177 20.47 1.73 -8.88
N GLU A 178 19.98 0.61 -8.37
CA GLU A 178 20.00 -0.73 -8.99
C GLU A 178 18.92 -0.90 -10.06
N GLY A 179 18.09 0.11 -10.32
CA GLY A 179 16.99 0.04 -11.30
C GLY A 179 15.85 -0.88 -10.87
N ARG A 180 15.67 -1.11 -9.56
CA ARG A 180 14.59 -1.93 -8.99
C ARG A 180 13.38 -1.07 -8.63
N PRO A 181 12.33 -1.01 -9.47
CA PRO A 181 11.15 -0.19 -9.21
C PRO A 181 10.27 -0.81 -8.11
N CYS A 182 9.29 -0.04 -7.63
CA CYS A 182 8.31 -0.47 -6.62
C CYS A 182 7.63 -1.79 -7.01
N GLN A 183 7.32 -1.95 -8.30
CA GLN A 183 6.66 -3.13 -8.86
C GLN A 183 7.47 -4.42 -8.65
N SER A 184 8.81 -4.34 -8.57
CA SER A 184 9.63 -5.54 -8.37
C SER A 184 9.36 -6.25 -7.04
N CYS A 185 8.92 -5.53 -6.01
CA CYS A 185 8.60 -6.08 -4.69
C CYS A 185 7.10 -6.15 -4.44
N HIS A 186 6.35 -5.13 -4.88
CA HIS A 186 4.91 -5.01 -4.59
C HIS A 186 4.00 -5.62 -5.66
N MET A 187 4.51 -5.84 -6.86
CA MET A 187 3.81 -6.50 -7.97
C MET A 187 4.72 -7.58 -8.57
N PRO A 188 5.08 -8.61 -7.79
CA PRO A 188 6.03 -9.62 -8.25
C PRO A 188 5.52 -10.30 -9.51
N ARG A 189 6.47 -10.68 -10.38
CA ARG A 189 6.17 -11.43 -11.58
C ARG A 189 6.05 -12.91 -11.27
N VAL A 190 5.03 -13.54 -11.83
CA VAL A 190 4.81 -14.97 -11.75
C VAL A 190 4.51 -15.51 -13.12
N GLU A 191 4.81 -16.80 -13.36
CA GLU A 191 4.36 -17.47 -14.56
C GLU A 191 2.82 -17.44 -14.61
N HIS A 192 2.26 -17.27 -15.80
CA HIS A 192 0.81 -17.14 -15.99
C HIS A 192 0.03 -18.32 -15.38
N GLY A 193 0.49 -19.55 -15.58
CA GLY A 193 -0.08 -20.73 -14.92
C GLY A 193 0.09 -20.75 -13.39
N GLY A 194 1.06 -20.00 -12.85
CA GLY A 194 1.29 -19.80 -11.43
C GLY A 194 0.32 -18.81 -10.80
N ALA A 195 -0.06 -17.73 -11.50
CA ALA A 195 -1.06 -16.77 -11.04
C ALA A 195 -2.42 -17.45 -10.82
N ALA A 196 -2.88 -18.28 -11.77
CA ALA A 196 -4.12 -19.04 -11.62
C ALA A 196 -4.09 -20.02 -10.44
N ARG A 197 -2.93 -20.62 -10.15
CA ARG A 197 -2.74 -21.51 -8.98
C ARG A 197 -2.74 -20.76 -7.65
N LEU A 198 -2.15 -19.57 -7.59
CA LEU A 198 -2.13 -18.74 -6.38
C LEU A 198 -3.54 -18.24 -6.02
N VAL A 199 -4.30 -17.78 -7.01
CA VAL A 199 -5.70 -17.39 -6.82
C VAL A 199 -6.53 -18.60 -6.34
N GLY A 200 -6.36 -19.75 -6.96
CA GLY A 200 -7.02 -21.00 -6.56
C GLY A 200 -6.66 -21.43 -5.13
N ALA A 201 -5.39 -21.30 -4.73
CA ALA A 201 -4.94 -21.66 -3.37
C ALA A 201 -5.51 -20.72 -2.29
N THR A 202 -5.65 -19.42 -2.60
CA THR A 202 -6.25 -18.44 -1.69
C THR A 202 -7.75 -18.68 -1.51
N LEU A 203 -8.46 -18.99 -2.58
CA LEU A 203 -9.89 -19.34 -2.54
C LEU A 203 -10.15 -20.69 -1.84
N LEU A 204 -9.29 -21.69 -2.04
CA LEU A 204 -9.39 -23.00 -1.40
C LEU A 204 -9.11 -22.98 0.11
N GLY A 205 -8.43 -21.94 0.61
CA GLY A 205 -8.25 -21.71 2.05
C GLY A 205 -9.51 -21.23 2.75
N ALA A 206 -10.47 -20.65 2.03
CA ALA A 206 -11.70 -20.07 2.58
C ALA A 206 -12.94 -20.98 2.46
N GLU A 207 -13.02 -21.88 1.46
CA GLU A 207 -14.18 -22.78 1.26
C GLU A 207 -13.80 -24.12 0.59
N ARG A 208 -13.54 -25.11 1.41
CA ARG A 208 -13.28 -26.47 0.93
C ARG A 208 -14.53 -27.18 0.51
N HIS A 209 -15.36 -26.91 -0.38
CA HIS A 209 -16.31 -27.96 -0.84
C HIS A 209 -17.31 -27.68 -1.97
N ARG A 210 -17.21 -26.66 -2.82
CA ARG A 210 -18.21 -26.62 -3.94
C ARG A 210 -17.80 -26.04 -5.29
N GLN A 211 -16.52 -25.81 -5.61
CA GLN A 211 -16.21 -24.98 -6.79
C GLN A 211 -15.13 -25.47 -7.75
N CYS A 212 -14.82 -26.77 -7.80
CA CYS A 212 -13.84 -27.27 -8.80
C CYS A 212 -14.31 -27.05 -10.24
N GLU A 213 -15.59 -27.18 -10.53
CA GLU A 213 -16.13 -26.99 -11.90
C GLU A 213 -16.13 -25.52 -12.33
N PHE A 214 -16.39 -24.60 -11.41
CA PHE A 214 -16.42 -23.16 -11.72
C PHE A 214 -15.01 -22.60 -11.99
N CYS A 215 -13.98 -23.08 -11.28
CA CYS A 215 -12.59 -22.67 -11.49
C CYS A 215 -12.06 -23.17 -12.84
N HIS A 216 -12.41 -24.38 -13.28
CA HIS A 216 -11.98 -24.92 -14.56
C HIS A 216 -12.68 -24.27 -15.76
N ALA A 217 -13.95 -23.93 -15.65
CA ALA A 217 -14.67 -23.18 -16.68
C ALA A 217 -14.23 -21.71 -16.78
N ALA A 218 -13.84 -21.12 -15.64
CA ALA A 218 -13.38 -19.72 -15.59
C ALA A 218 -11.96 -19.52 -16.15
N SER A 219 -11.04 -20.50 -15.99
CA SER A 219 -9.68 -20.40 -16.52
C SER A 219 -9.66 -20.40 -18.05
N ALA A 220 -10.58 -21.09 -18.70
CA ALA A 220 -10.60 -21.23 -20.16
C ALA A 220 -10.92 -19.92 -20.92
N ALA A 221 -11.70 -19.00 -20.35
CA ALA A 221 -12.12 -17.79 -21.06
C ALA A 221 -11.18 -16.58 -20.80
N GLY A 222 -10.59 -16.45 -19.62
CA GLY A 222 -9.54 -15.45 -19.34
C GLY A 222 -8.26 -15.73 -20.11
N ASP A 223 -7.91 -17.01 -20.22
CA ASP A 223 -6.76 -17.49 -20.98
C ASP A 223 -6.82 -17.16 -22.47
N VAL A 224 -8.01 -17.07 -23.06
CA VAL A 224 -8.16 -16.83 -24.52
C VAL A 224 -7.77 -15.39 -24.90
N VAL A 225 -8.08 -14.39 -24.09
CA VAL A 225 -7.73 -13.00 -24.41
C VAL A 225 -6.26 -12.73 -24.13
N GLU A 226 -5.76 -13.23 -23.01
CA GLU A 226 -4.35 -13.14 -22.68
C GLU A 226 -3.48 -13.99 -23.61
N GLN A 227 -3.94 -15.16 -24.07
CA GLN A 227 -3.29 -15.97 -25.09
C GLN A 227 -3.35 -15.34 -26.49
N ARG A 228 -4.41 -14.61 -26.85
CA ARG A 228 -4.46 -13.85 -28.11
C ARG A 228 -3.48 -12.69 -28.12
N ALA A 229 -3.39 -11.94 -27.03
CA ALA A 229 -2.37 -10.90 -26.86
C ALA A 229 -0.94 -11.47 -26.98
N ARG A 230 -0.74 -12.74 -26.60
CA ARG A 230 0.52 -13.45 -26.74
C ARG A 230 0.80 -13.93 -28.17
N ARG A 231 -0.22 -14.42 -28.90
CA ARG A 231 -0.06 -14.95 -30.25
C ARG A 231 0.26 -13.89 -31.29
N SER A 232 -0.28 -12.67 -31.13
CA SER A 232 0.04 -11.54 -31.99
C SER A 232 1.49 -11.04 -31.82
N SER A 233 2.12 -11.38 -30.70
CA SER A 233 3.50 -11.02 -30.36
C SER A 233 4.47 -12.21 -30.35
N ALA A 234 4.19 -13.26 -31.11
CA ALA A 234 4.90 -14.55 -31.14
C ALA A 234 6.39 -14.52 -31.52
N ALA A 235 7.08 -13.43 -31.27
CA ALA A 235 8.52 -13.31 -31.42
C ALA A 235 9.22 -13.18 -30.07
N LYS A 236 9.75 -14.34 -29.60
CA LYS A 236 10.99 -14.42 -28.84
C LYS A 236 11.11 -13.69 -27.50
N SER A 237 10.50 -14.19 -26.41
CA SER A 237 11.21 -14.29 -25.12
C SER A 237 10.32 -14.93 -24.04
N ASN A 238 10.93 -15.77 -23.18
CA ASN A 238 10.35 -16.37 -21.96
C ASN A 238 9.78 -15.35 -20.94
N LEU A 239 9.98 -14.06 -21.18
CA LEU A 239 9.43 -12.96 -20.36
C LEU A 239 7.93 -12.70 -20.58
N ARG A 240 7.36 -13.19 -21.69
CA ARG A 240 5.94 -12.97 -22.04
C ARG A 240 4.98 -13.92 -21.32
N ASP A 241 5.50 -14.99 -20.74
CA ASP A 241 4.73 -15.93 -19.94
C ASP A 241 4.57 -15.46 -18.48
N MET A 242 5.17 -14.32 -18.14
CA MET A 242 5.14 -13.74 -16.80
C MET A 242 4.12 -12.61 -16.72
N VAL A 243 3.29 -12.63 -15.69
CA VAL A 243 2.36 -11.56 -15.34
C VAL A 243 2.71 -10.94 -14.00
N ASN A 244 2.47 -9.64 -13.86
CA ASN A 244 2.63 -8.97 -12.58
C ASN A 244 1.37 -9.19 -11.73
N LEU A 245 1.55 -9.67 -10.51
CA LEU A 245 0.46 -9.74 -9.52
C LEU A 245 0.05 -8.34 -9.10
N HIS A 246 -1.25 -8.10 -9.00
CA HIS A 246 -1.84 -6.82 -8.63
C HIS A 246 -2.30 -6.77 -7.16
N GLU A 247 -1.81 -7.68 -6.32
CA GLU A 247 -2.07 -7.67 -4.87
C GLU A 247 -1.45 -6.47 -4.18
N MET A 248 -0.35 -5.94 -4.71
CA MET A 248 0.40 -4.81 -4.17
C MET A 248 0.61 -4.95 -2.65
N LYS A 249 1.14 -6.14 -2.25
CA LYS A 249 1.39 -6.50 -0.85
C LYS A 249 2.20 -5.41 -0.15
N GLY A 250 1.77 -5.04 1.05
CA GLY A 250 2.42 -4.03 1.88
C GLY A 250 2.38 -4.44 3.35
N SER A 251 2.24 -3.47 4.25
CA SER A 251 2.26 -3.68 5.70
C SER A 251 1.16 -4.60 6.26
N HIS A 252 0.14 -4.93 5.49
CA HIS A 252 -0.89 -5.92 5.87
C HIS A 252 -0.50 -7.37 5.52
N SER A 253 0.62 -7.58 4.84
CA SER A 253 1.17 -8.91 4.54
C SER A 253 2.27 -9.25 5.53
N ILE A 254 2.04 -10.28 6.35
CA ILE A 254 3.06 -10.81 7.28
C ILE A 254 4.30 -11.25 6.51
N GLU A 255 4.12 -11.90 5.35
CA GLU A 255 5.22 -12.30 4.47
C GLU A 255 6.07 -11.09 4.04
N GLN A 256 5.43 -10.00 3.61
CA GLN A 256 6.13 -8.78 3.19
C GLN A 256 6.88 -8.14 4.37
N LEU A 257 6.26 -8.07 5.55
CA LEU A 257 6.90 -7.53 6.76
C LEU A 257 8.09 -8.38 7.21
N THR A 258 7.94 -9.70 7.24
CA THR A 258 9.02 -10.63 7.64
C THR A 258 10.13 -10.73 6.61
N SER A 259 9.86 -10.45 5.33
CA SER A 259 10.92 -10.33 4.33
C SER A 259 11.73 -9.06 4.50
N ALA A 260 11.06 -7.95 4.86
CA ALA A 260 11.69 -6.64 5.01
C ALA A 260 12.50 -6.50 6.30
N ILE A 261 11.95 -6.98 7.43
CA ILE A 261 12.56 -6.85 8.76
C ILE A 261 13.11 -8.20 9.22
N LYS A 262 14.38 -8.21 9.59
CA LYS A 262 15.03 -9.33 10.26
C LYS A 262 15.48 -8.92 11.65
N ALA A 263 15.44 -9.88 12.59
CA ALA A 263 15.91 -9.64 13.94
C ALA A 263 16.62 -10.87 14.50
N GLN A 264 17.51 -10.61 15.46
CA GLN A 264 18.21 -11.63 16.25
C GLN A 264 18.08 -11.25 17.73
N LEU A 265 17.81 -12.24 18.58
CA LEU A 265 17.63 -12.08 20.02
C LEU A 265 18.79 -12.75 20.74
N GLU A 266 19.49 -11.97 21.53
CA GLU A 266 20.51 -12.44 22.46
C GLU A 266 20.15 -12.04 23.88
N ALA A 267 20.49 -12.88 24.83
CA ALA A 267 20.32 -12.58 26.24
C ALA A 267 21.42 -13.25 27.08
N ALA A 268 21.92 -12.51 28.04
CA ALA A 268 22.96 -12.96 28.95
C ALA A 268 22.71 -12.41 30.36
N ARG A 269 23.11 -13.16 31.38
CA ARG A 269 23.12 -12.68 32.78
C ARG A 269 24.40 -11.91 33.07
N GLU A 270 24.24 -10.77 33.69
CA GLU A 270 25.33 -9.96 34.23
C GLU A 270 25.04 -9.70 35.74
N GLY A 271 25.44 -10.66 36.61
CA GLY A 271 25.07 -10.63 38.02
C GLY A 271 23.58 -10.76 38.25
N ASN A 272 22.96 -9.79 38.93
CA ASN A 272 21.51 -9.73 39.20
C ASN A 272 20.72 -9.13 38.02
N LYS A 273 21.39 -8.83 36.91
CA LYS A 273 20.70 -8.25 35.73
C LYS A 273 20.67 -9.26 34.61
N LEU A 274 19.53 -9.24 33.90
CA LEU A 274 19.35 -9.92 32.64
C LEU A 274 19.46 -8.86 31.54
N LYS A 275 20.53 -8.94 30.77
CA LYS A 275 20.73 -8.10 29.58
C LYS A 275 20.18 -8.80 28.36
N VAL A 276 19.22 -8.15 27.70
CA VAL A 276 18.59 -8.60 26.44
C VAL A 276 19.00 -7.66 25.33
N THR A 277 19.55 -8.21 24.26
CA THR A 277 19.95 -7.45 23.06
C THR A 277 19.17 -7.94 21.85
N VAL A 278 18.54 -7.04 21.14
CA VAL A 278 17.85 -7.34 19.89
C VAL A 278 18.51 -6.56 18.76
N ALA A 279 19.17 -7.27 17.86
CA ALA A 279 19.61 -6.69 16.60
C ALA A 279 18.45 -6.71 15.61
N VAL A 280 18.03 -5.55 15.14
CA VAL A 280 16.96 -5.39 14.14
C VAL A 280 17.50 -4.73 12.89
N ALA A 281 17.05 -5.19 11.72
CA ALA A 281 17.51 -4.65 10.44
C ALA A 281 16.37 -4.54 9.41
N ASN A 282 16.35 -3.43 8.68
CA ASN A 282 15.60 -3.29 7.45
C ASN A 282 16.47 -3.81 6.29
N VAL A 283 16.24 -5.05 5.86
CA VAL A 283 17.12 -5.73 4.89
C VAL A 283 16.60 -5.71 3.47
N ALA A 284 15.30 -5.47 3.27
CA ALA A 284 14.69 -5.62 1.94
C ALA A 284 13.66 -4.54 1.58
N ALA A 285 13.32 -3.59 2.45
CA ALA A 285 12.50 -2.46 2.06
C ALA A 285 13.38 -1.31 1.53
N GLY A 286 13.08 -0.85 0.32
CA GLY A 286 13.77 0.29 -0.30
C GLY A 286 13.31 1.65 0.25
N HIS A 287 12.59 1.67 1.32
CA HIS A 287 12.06 2.84 2.03
C HIS A 287 12.14 2.61 3.54
N TYR A 288 11.86 3.62 4.33
CA TYR A 288 11.80 3.46 5.79
C TYR A 288 10.71 2.46 6.20
N VAL A 289 10.92 1.81 7.35
CA VAL A 289 9.91 0.97 7.99
C VAL A 289 9.64 1.50 9.39
N PRO A 290 8.38 1.93 9.67
CA PRO A 290 7.23 2.04 8.77
C PRO A 290 7.36 3.19 7.77
N THR A 291 6.56 3.17 6.70
CA THR A 291 6.39 4.27 5.74
C THR A 291 4.90 4.54 5.49
N GLY A 292 4.58 5.58 4.74
CA GLY A 292 3.21 6.02 4.45
C GLY A 292 2.66 6.95 5.54
N SER A 293 1.44 6.68 6.08
CA SER A 293 0.84 7.55 7.09
C SER A 293 1.79 7.81 8.26
N PRO A 294 1.92 9.07 8.70
CA PRO A 294 2.88 9.46 9.76
C PRO A 294 2.65 8.78 11.11
N LEU A 295 1.43 8.30 11.37
CA LEU A 295 1.08 7.69 12.65
C LEU A 295 1.35 6.19 12.72
N ARG A 296 1.83 5.58 11.63
CA ARG A 296 2.27 4.19 11.61
C ARG A 296 3.49 3.97 12.47
N GLN A 297 3.56 2.82 13.12
CA GLN A 297 4.66 2.45 14.01
C GLN A 297 5.10 1.01 13.75
N LEU A 298 6.39 0.76 13.89
CA LEU A 298 6.93 -0.54 14.16
C LEU A 298 7.26 -0.59 15.64
N VAL A 299 6.79 -1.62 16.35
CA VAL A 299 6.99 -1.76 17.80
C VAL A 299 7.71 -3.07 18.07
N LEU A 300 8.82 -2.99 18.80
CA LEU A 300 9.50 -4.12 19.41
C LEU A 300 9.13 -4.15 20.89
N GLU A 301 8.41 -5.18 21.29
CA GLU A 301 8.11 -5.46 22.68
C GLU A 301 9.01 -6.57 23.19
N ILE A 302 9.63 -6.38 24.34
CA ILE A 302 10.32 -7.44 25.09
C ILE A 302 9.46 -7.81 26.29
N ARG A 303 9.22 -9.11 26.43
CA ARG A 303 8.69 -9.73 27.65
C ARG A 303 9.74 -10.65 28.24
N ALA A 304 9.90 -10.60 29.57
CA ALA A 304 10.72 -11.54 30.29
C ALA A 304 9.92 -12.09 31.47
N ASP A 305 9.63 -13.39 31.39
CA ASP A 305 8.80 -14.10 32.37
C ASP A 305 9.71 -15.06 33.17
N THR A 306 9.86 -14.83 34.48
CA THR A 306 10.72 -15.65 35.36
C THR A 306 9.97 -16.84 35.93
N GLY A 307 10.69 -17.93 36.22
CA GLY A 307 10.15 -19.09 36.93
C GLY A 307 9.58 -18.76 38.31
N GLY A 308 10.07 -17.69 38.95
CA GLY A 308 9.52 -17.14 40.19
C GLY A 308 8.27 -16.29 40.04
N GLY A 309 7.66 -16.21 38.82
CA GLY A 309 6.41 -15.51 38.56
C GLY A 309 6.53 -13.99 38.39
N LYS A 310 7.73 -13.45 38.22
CA LYS A 310 7.90 -12.03 37.87
C LYS A 310 7.78 -11.84 36.36
N HIS A 311 7.11 -10.74 35.97
CA HIS A 311 6.89 -10.37 34.58
C HIS A 311 7.47 -8.99 34.31
N PHE A 312 8.29 -8.88 33.28
CA PHE A 312 8.88 -7.62 32.82
C PHE A 312 8.42 -7.34 31.40
N ARG A 313 8.21 -6.05 31.09
CA ARG A 313 7.83 -5.60 29.76
C ARG A 313 8.47 -4.26 29.45
N GLU A 314 9.13 -4.17 28.31
CA GLU A 314 9.62 -2.92 27.74
C GLU A 314 9.37 -2.86 26.24
N GLU A 315 9.32 -1.65 25.69
CA GLU A 315 9.07 -1.43 24.27
C GLU A 315 10.09 -0.48 23.65
N ARG A 316 10.33 -0.65 22.36
CA ARG A 316 10.97 0.34 21.49
C ARG A 316 10.02 0.62 20.32
N VAL A 317 9.77 1.92 20.06
CA VAL A 317 8.83 2.36 19.04
C VAL A 317 9.58 3.09 17.94
N TYR A 318 9.48 2.57 16.73
CA TYR A 318 10.03 3.17 15.53
C TYR A 318 8.93 3.92 14.81
N ARG A 319 9.01 5.24 14.81
CA ARG A 319 7.99 6.12 14.23
C ARG A 319 8.55 7.48 13.83
N ARG A 320 7.76 8.23 13.09
CA ARG A 320 7.97 9.66 12.88
C ARG A 320 6.99 10.44 13.75
N THR A 321 7.46 11.37 14.57
CA THR A 321 6.61 12.21 15.40
C THR A 321 6.41 13.55 14.73
N VAL A 322 5.20 13.77 14.20
CA VAL A 322 4.80 15.00 13.52
C VAL A 322 4.14 15.95 14.52
N VAL A 323 4.39 17.24 14.37
CA VAL A 323 3.74 18.31 15.15
C VAL A 323 3.03 19.30 14.24
N ASP A 324 2.02 19.97 14.81
CA ASP A 324 1.31 21.08 14.20
C ASP A 324 2.03 22.44 14.41
N GLN A 325 1.40 23.53 13.98
CA GLN A 325 1.94 24.90 14.12
C GLN A 325 2.12 25.36 15.57
N GLN A 326 1.45 24.74 16.51
CA GLN A 326 1.57 24.99 17.96
C GLN A 326 2.60 24.06 18.63
N ALA A 327 3.40 23.35 17.84
CA ALA A 327 4.37 22.33 18.28
C ALA A 327 3.73 21.16 19.05
N LYS A 328 2.42 20.94 18.92
CA LYS A 328 1.69 19.85 19.55
C LYS A 328 1.82 18.60 18.68
N PRO A 329 2.16 17.43 19.27
CA PRO A 329 2.14 16.16 18.55
C PRO A 329 0.77 15.86 17.94
N VAL A 330 0.79 15.44 16.67
CA VAL A 330 -0.41 15.10 15.95
C VAL A 330 -0.77 13.64 16.22
N GLU A 331 -1.99 13.40 16.69
CA GLU A 331 -2.50 12.09 17.08
C GLU A 331 -3.59 11.54 16.12
N ARG A 332 -3.95 12.30 15.09
CA ARG A 332 -4.96 11.92 14.09
C ARG A 332 -4.41 12.05 12.68
N GLU A 333 -4.64 11.04 11.85
CA GLU A 333 -4.11 11.00 10.48
C GLU A 333 -4.49 12.22 9.66
N HIS A 334 -5.78 12.60 9.63
CA HIS A 334 -6.25 13.73 8.84
C HIS A 334 -5.64 15.06 9.30
N ILE A 335 -5.39 15.22 10.59
CA ILE A 335 -4.71 16.40 11.11
C ILE A 335 -3.24 16.40 10.65
N ALA A 336 -2.55 15.24 10.65
CA ALA A 336 -1.19 15.16 10.13
C ALA A 336 -1.12 15.55 8.65
N PHE A 337 -2.11 15.13 7.86
CA PHE A 337 -2.17 15.45 6.42
C PHE A 337 -2.39 16.93 6.13
N VAL A 338 -3.15 17.64 6.96
CA VAL A 338 -3.57 19.02 6.67
C VAL A 338 -2.80 20.04 7.50
N LYS A 339 -2.54 19.75 8.79
CA LYS A 339 -1.96 20.70 9.76
C LYS A 339 -0.54 20.35 10.21
N GLY A 340 0.02 19.22 9.80
CA GLY A 340 1.41 18.86 10.09
C GLY A 340 2.37 19.88 9.50
N VAL A 341 3.39 20.31 10.23
CA VAL A 341 4.38 21.30 9.78
C VAL A 341 5.81 20.79 9.81
N THR A 342 6.13 19.92 10.74
CA THR A 342 7.48 19.32 10.84
C THR A 342 7.44 18.01 11.62
N ALA A 343 8.51 17.23 11.47
CA ALA A 343 8.77 16.07 12.31
C ALA A 343 9.85 16.44 13.34
N ILE A 344 9.54 16.30 14.62
CA ILE A 344 10.47 16.56 15.72
C ILE A 344 11.37 15.36 16.05
N SER A 345 10.99 14.17 15.61
CA SER A 345 11.81 12.98 15.67
C SER A 345 11.43 11.99 14.56
N ASP A 346 12.43 11.23 14.09
CA ASP A 346 12.24 10.12 13.18
C ASP A 346 13.14 8.96 13.63
N THR A 347 12.53 7.95 14.23
CA THR A 347 13.20 6.74 14.74
C THR A 347 12.93 5.52 13.86
N ARG A 348 12.28 5.68 12.70
CA ARG A 348 12.03 4.61 11.75
C ARG A 348 13.33 3.96 11.26
N LEU A 349 13.26 2.73 10.81
CA LEU A 349 14.41 2.03 10.24
C LEU A 349 14.59 2.41 8.77
N ALA A 350 15.69 3.09 8.46
CA ALA A 350 16.05 3.43 7.09
C ALA A 350 16.36 2.17 6.23
N PRO A 351 16.34 2.28 4.89
CA PRO A 351 16.83 1.21 4.03
C PRO A 351 18.23 0.76 4.43
N ASP A 352 18.45 -0.55 4.54
CA ASP A 352 19.71 -1.21 4.92
C ASP A 352 20.22 -0.90 6.35
N GLU A 353 19.45 -0.17 7.15
CA GLU A 353 19.81 0.14 8.52
C GLU A 353 19.76 -1.12 9.40
N LYS A 354 20.79 -1.25 10.24
CA LYS A 354 20.87 -2.22 11.35
C LYS A 354 20.98 -1.45 12.66
N ARG A 355 20.19 -1.84 13.64
CA ARG A 355 20.16 -1.21 14.97
C ARG A 355 20.17 -2.27 16.05
N SER A 356 20.86 -2.00 17.14
CA SER A 356 20.90 -2.87 18.32
C SER A 356 20.16 -2.17 19.47
N GLU A 357 19.13 -2.82 19.98
CA GLU A 357 18.35 -2.37 21.12
C GLU A 357 18.74 -3.19 22.34
N THR A 358 19.02 -2.53 23.47
CA THR A 358 19.39 -3.19 24.70
C THR A 358 18.37 -2.89 25.80
N PHE A 359 18.03 -3.93 26.56
CA PHE A 359 17.09 -3.89 27.68
C PHE A 359 17.77 -4.55 28.88
N LEU A 360 17.54 -4.01 30.08
CA LEU A 360 18.11 -4.49 31.31
C LEU A 360 17.00 -4.74 32.31
N PHE A 361 16.90 -5.98 32.81
CA PHE A 361 15.88 -6.36 33.78
C PHE A 361 16.57 -6.85 35.08
N ASP A 362 16.02 -6.48 36.23
CA ASP A 362 16.45 -6.92 37.54
C ASP A 362 15.86 -8.31 37.83
N VAL A 363 16.57 -9.35 37.42
CA VAL A 363 16.16 -10.76 37.56
C VAL A 363 17.09 -11.46 38.51
N PRO A 364 16.60 -12.01 39.65
CA PRO A 364 17.41 -12.74 40.60
C PRO A 364 18.20 -13.88 39.96
N PRO A 365 19.42 -14.18 40.44
CA PRO A 365 20.20 -15.34 40.00
C PRO A 365 19.42 -16.64 40.22
N GLY A 366 19.57 -17.59 39.29
CA GLY A 366 18.96 -18.91 39.40
C GLY A 366 17.52 -19.03 38.88
N ASP A 367 16.83 -17.93 38.66
CA ASP A 367 15.48 -17.96 38.05
C ASP A 367 15.59 -18.20 36.55
N GLN A 368 15.09 -19.36 36.10
CA GLN A 368 14.91 -19.60 34.67
C GLN A 368 13.95 -18.54 34.10
N THR A 369 14.36 -17.88 33.02
CA THR A 369 13.59 -16.76 32.45
C THR A 369 13.34 -17.00 30.97
N GLU A 370 12.05 -17.01 30.57
CA GLU A 370 11.65 -16.99 29.18
C GLU A 370 11.60 -15.55 28.68
N ILE A 371 12.31 -15.28 27.57
CA ILE A 371 12.35 -13.97 26.93
C ILE A 371 11.67 -14.08 25.58
N LYS A 372 10.75 -13.16 25.31
CA LYS A 372 10.09 -13.02 24.00
C LYS A 372 10.35 -11.62 23.45
N ALA A 373 10.85 -11.54 22.21
CA ALA A 373 10.90 -10.32 21.42
C ALA A 373 9.79 -10.40 20.37
N ILE A 374 8.81 -9.50 20.48
CA ILE A 374 7.60 -9.49 19.66
C ILE A 374 7.58 -8.22 18.81
N PHE A 375 7.48 -8.38 17.49
CA PHE A 375 7.39 -7.27 16.58
C PHE A 375 5.96 -7.09 16.06
N TRP A 376 5.44 -5.87 16.21
CA TRP A 376 4.15 -5.48 15.69
C TRP A 376 4.27 -4.36 14.68
N TYR A 377 3.45 -4.42 13.65
CA TYR A 377 3.20 -3.26 12.81
C TYR A 377 1.88 -2.62 13.24
N TYR A 378 1.95 -1.35 13.62
CA TYR A 378 0.84 -0.57 14.12
C TYR A 378 0.35 0.38 13.02
N TYR A 379 -0.92 0.23 12.63
CA TYR A 379 -1.48 0.95 11.48
C TYR A 379 -1.99 2.34 11.85
N SER A 380 -2.75 2.45 12.94
CA SER A 380 -3.37 3.69 13.36
C SER A 380 -3.82 3.63 14.82
N PRO A 381 -3.63 4.72 15.58
CA PRO A 381 -4.20 4.86 16.92
C PRO A 381 -5.74 4.94 16.91
N LEU A 382 -6.33 5.29 15.77
CA LEU A 382 -7.78 5.52 15.64
C LEU A 382 -8.56 4.25 15.32
N ALA A 383 -7.90 3.13 15.05
CA ALA A 383 -8.56 1.85 14.80
C ALA A 383 -9.29 1.35 16.05
N THR A 384 -10.51 0.85 15.87
CA THR A 384 -11.39 0.43 16.98
C THR A 384 -11.17 -1.01 17.40
N THR A 385 -10.68 -1.87 16.51
CA THR A 385 -10.41 -3.28 16.81
C THR A 385 -8.92 -3.57 16.78
N GLU A 386 -8.46 -4.54 17.57
CA GLU A 386 -7.04 -4.92 17.61
C GLU A 386 -6.48 -5.33 16.24
N SER A 387 -7.25 -6.09 15.46
CA SER A 387 -6.82 -6.53 14.12
C SER A 387 -6.70 -5.39 13.10
N GLN A 388 -7.49 -4.33 13.28
CA GLN A 388 -7.36 -3.10 12.47
C GLN A 388 -6.25 -2.20 13.00
N LYS A 389 -5.90 -2.32 14.27
CA LYS A 389 -4.92 -1.50 14.95
C LYS A 389 -3.50 -1.94 14.67
N ARG A 390 -3.24 -3.25 14.73
CA ARG A 390 -1.89 -3.83 14.63
C ARG A 390 -1.89 -5.27 14.14
N VAL A 391 -0.75 -5.71 13.66
CA VAL A 391 -0.47 -7.11 13.36
C VAL A 391 0.88 -7.52 13.96
N THR A 392 0.90 -8.66 14.64
CA THR A 392 2.16 -9.32 15.02
C THR A 392 2.70 -10.07 13.82
N PHE A 393 3.95 -9.82 13.44
CA PHE A 393 4.52 -10.44 12.25
C PHE A 393 5.81 -11.24 12.53
N LEU A 394 6.46 -11.01 13.67
CA LEU A 394 7.68 -11.75 14.06
C LEU A 394 7.71 -11.92 15.58
N THR A 395 8.03 -13.12 16.04
CA THR A 395 8.28 -13.43 17.46
C THR A 395 9.53 -14.28 17.55
N LEU A 396 10.46 -13.86 18.40
CA LEU A 396 11.65 -14.60 18.77
C LEU A 396 11.55 -14.96 20.24
N SER A 397 12.00 -16.17 20.62
CA SER A 397 12.01 -16.60 22.02
C SER A 397 13.38 -17.14 22.41
N ARG A 398 13.76 -16.92 23.67
CA ARG A 398 14.99 -17.45 24.26
C ARG A 398 14.77 -17.77 25.73
N LEU A 399 15.31 -18.92 26.17
CA LEU A 399 15.31 -19.32 27.56
C LEU A 399 16.71 -19.07 28.12
N VAL A 400 16.79 -18.43 29.29
CA VAL A 400 18.04 -18.16 30.03
C VAL A 400 17.92 -18.74 31.42
N GLN A 401 18.96 -19.48 31.82
CA GLN A 401 19.08 -20.04 33.17
C GLN A 401 19.83 -19.10 34.10
#